data_e0e6b9e6eb08c9dd4f1cbeda25b811f6
#
_entry.id   e0e6b9e6eb08c9dd4f1cbeda25b811f6
#
_cell.length_a   1.000
_cell.length_b   1.000
_cell.length_c   1.000
_cell.angle_alpha   90.00
_cell.angle_beta   90.00
_cell.angle_gamma   90.00
#
_symmetry.space_group_name_H-M   'P 1'
#
loop_
_entity.id
_entity.type
_entity.pdbx_description
1 polymer ?
#
loop_
_entity_poly.entity_id
_entity_poly.type
_entity_poly.pdbx_seq_one_letter_code
_entity_poly.pdbx_strand_id
1 'polypeptide(L)'
;MASEHQNDLVRKHYSTDDHLRVRQHIHDQYTVPDRSFSEWVIDRMPWHGGERVLDVGCGNGLYYNKIKARQIEFDYYGLDLMPSMVANHPLVGTERVLLSNAEKLPFPDHSFDIVMANHMMHHVEHIETALQEFKRVLAPGGIMVIATNSMATMPELQVLMRRAIVLLTRKGAASVRAPDMPTDRFALENGIRLLSRHFFAIVRHDLPSALIFPEVEPAMDYLESTRDLREPALPDDVVWEDVMMIMRQQINQLIKHLGELVINKQAGVLIASDDGRFIGEKIATMKDTLI
;
A
#
# COMPACT_ATOMS: atom_id res chain seq x y z
N MET A 1 18.59 -15.06 -6.92
CA MET A 1 17.70 -16.20 -6.54
C MET A 1 16.56 -15.77 -5.62
N ALA A 2 16.76 -15.18 -4.41
CA ALA A 2 15.63 -14.75 -3.56
C ALA A 2 14.87 -13.53 -4.13
N SER A 3 15.55 -12.57 -4.76
CA SER A 3 14.97 -11.37 -5.36
C SER A 3 14.18 -11.67 -6.65
N GLU A 4 14.69 -12.53 -7.51
CA GLU A 4 14.00 -12.96 -8.74
C GLU A 4 12.68 -13.67 -8.41
N HIS A 5 12.68 -14.51 -7.39
CA HIS A 5 11.48 -15.22 -6.95
C HIS A 5 10.39 -14.27 -6.43
N GLN A 6 10.76 -13.18 -5.74
CA GLN A 6 9.80 -12.18 -5.26
C GLN A 6 9.17 -11.37 -6.40
N ASN A 7 9.95 -10.96 -7.39
CA ASN A 7 9.43 -10.28 -8.57
C ASN A 7 8.45 -11.15 -9.36
N ASP A 8 8.69 -12.46 -9.46
CA ASP A 8 7.79 -13.40 -10.12
C ASP A 8 6.47 -13.55 -9.36
N LEU A 9 6.50 -13.58 -8.01
CA LEU A 9 5.29 -13.61 -7.19
C LEU A 9 4.46 -12.32 -7.36
N VAL A 10 5.10 -11.16 -7.36
CA VAL A 10 4.43 -9.88 -7.60
C VAL A 10 3.83 -9.85 -9.00
N ARG A 11 4.55 -10.29 -10.03
CA ARG A 11 4.05 -10.39 -11.42
C ARG A 11 2.85 -11.31 -11.53
N LYS A 12 2.89 -12.46 -10.87
CA LYS A 12 1.76 -13.40 -10.83
C LYS A 12 0.55 -12.77 -10.14
N HIS A 13 0.75 -12.17 -8.97
CA HIS A 13 -0.31 -11.56 -8.17
C HIS A 13 -1.02 -10.41 -8.89
N TYR A 14 -0.29 -9.61 -9.65
CA TYR A 14 -0.82 -8.49 -10.41
C TYR A 14 -0.94 -8.78 -11.92
N SER A 15 -1.01 -10.07 -12.31
CA SER A 15 -1.27 -10.47 -13.71
C SER A 15 -2.62 -9.96 -14.23
N THR A 16 -3.60 -9.79 -13.33
CA THR A 16 -4.85 -9.04 -13.51
C THR A 16 -5.00 -8.02 -12.40
N ASP A 17 -5.96 -7.09 -12.48
CA ASP A 17 -6.29 -6.17 -11.39
C ASP A 17 -7.41 -6.69 -10.47
N ASP A 18 -7.90 -7.90 -10.67
CA ASP A 18 -9.03 -8.48 -9.94
C ASP A 18 -8.79 -8.49 -8.42
N HIS A 19 -7.65 -9.01 -7.98
CA HIS A 19 -7.29 -9.04 -6.55
C HIS A 19 -7.16 -7.64 -5.95
N LEU A 20 -6.66 -6.67 -6.73
CA LEU A 20 -6.59 -5.29 -6.30
C LEU A 20 -8.00 -4.69 -6.15
N ARG A 21 -8.90 -4.92 -7.11
CA ARG A 21 -10.30 -4.45 -7.06
C ARG A 21 -11.05 -5.02 -5.88
N VAL A 22 -10.90 -6.32 -5.60
CA VAL A 22 -11.50 -6.96 -4.41
C VAL A 22 -11.04 -6.25 -3.13
N ARG A 23 -9.74 -6.02 -2.96
CA ARG A 23 -9.22 -5.31 -1.79
C ARG A 23 -9.71 -3.86 -1.71
N GLN A 24 -9.71 -3.12 -2.83
CA GLN A 24 -10.23 -1.74 -2.87
C GLN A 24 -11.71 -1.72 -2.44
N HIS A 25 -12.54 -2.60 -3.01
CA HIS A 25 -13.96 -2.72 -2.66
C HIS A 25 -14.16 -3.02 -1.16
N ILE A 26 -13.41 -3.99 -0.61
CA ILE A 26 -13.50 -4.35 0.80
C ILE A 26 -13.08 -3.17 1.69
N HIS A 27 -12.03 -2.46 1.34
CA HIS A 27 -11.61 -1.28 2.09
C HIS A 27 -12.64 -0.15 2.02
N ASP A 28 -13.30 0.04 0.89
CA ASP A 28 -14.34 1.07 0.72
C ASP A 28 -15.61 0.73 1.51
N GLN A 29 -15.99 -0.56 1.62
CA GLN A 29 -17.24 -0.99 2.24
C GLN A 29 -17.15 -1.24 3.75
N TYR A 30 -16.00 -1.72 4.23
CA TYR A 30 -15.86 -2.28 5.58
C TYR A 30 -14.89 -1.52 6.48
N THR A 31 -14.29 -0.41 6.02
CA THR A 31 -13.39 0.39 6.86
C THR A 31 -14.17 1.26 7.85
N VAL A 32 -13.78 1.21 9.12
CA VAL A 32 -14.31 2.07 10.18
C VAL A 32 -13.14 2.82 10.86
N PRO A 33 -13.25 4.15 11.09
CA PRO A 33 -14.33 5.03 10.64
C PRO A 33 -14.42 5.07 9.10
N ASP A 34 -15.62 5.36 8.58
CA ASP A 34 -15.87 5.51 7.14
C ASP A 34 -15.10 6.71 6.59
N ARG A 35 -13.87 6.44 6.19
CA ARG A 35 -12.93 7.39 5.63
C ARG A 35 -12.07 6.74 4.57
N SER A 36 -12.17 7.22 3.35
CA SER A 36 -11.31 6.79 2.25
C SER A 36 -9.85 7.12 2.55
N PHE A 37 -8.99 6.10 2.62
CA PHE A 37 -7.56 6.27 2.88
C PHE A 37 -6.87 7.09 1.79
N SER A 38 -7.20 6.85 0.51
CA SER A 38 -6.62 7.59 -0.61
C SER A 38 -7.02 9.07 -0.57
N GLU A 39 -8.26 9.38 -0.23
CA GLU A 39 -8.70 10.78 -0.05
C GLU A 39 -8.01 11.44 1.13
N TRP A 40 -7.84 10.69 2.24
CA TRP A 40 -7.12 11.18 3.40
C TRP A 40 -5.64 11.46 3.08
N VAL A 41 -4.97 10.68 2.23
CA VAL A 41 -3.61 10.95 1.75
C VAL A 41 -3.58 12.23 0.91
N ILE A 42 -4.54 12.39 -0.03
CA ILE A 42 -4.65 13.57 -0.88
C ILE A 42 -4.85 14.86 -0.06
N ASP A 43 -5.62 14.80 1.04
CA ASP A 43 -5.83 15.93 1.98
C ASP A 43 -4.55 16.40 2.68
N ARG A 44 -3.50 15.60 2.70
CA ARG A 44 -2.23 15.94 3.34
C ARG A 44 -1.20 16.50 2.39
N MET A 45 -1.50 16.47 1.10
CA MET A 45 -0.63 17.04 0.08
C MET A 45 -0.88 18.55 -0.02
N PRO A 46 0.17 19.37 -0.14
CA PRO A 46 0.04 20.81 -0.32
C PRO A 46 -0.31 21.12 -1.79
N TRP A 47 -1.57 21.24 -2.08
CA TRP A 47 -2.06 21.62 -3.41
C TRP A 47 -2.09 23.13 -3.57
N HIS A 48 -1.46 23.65 -4.64
CA HIS A 48 -1.50 25.08 -5.02
C HIS A 48 -2.20 25.29 -6.37
N GLY A 49 -2.39 24.21 -7.13
CA GLY A 49 -2.97 24.16 -8.48
C GLY A 49 -1.92 24.18 -9.59
N GLY A 50 -2.05 23.23 -10.52
CA GLY A 50 -1.14 23.09 -11.65
C GLY A 50 0.12 22.28 -11.39
N GLU A 51 0.19 21.54 -10.27
CA GLU A 51 1.35 20.69 -9.95
C GLU A 51 1.54 19.60 -11.01
N ARG A 52 2.80 19.36 -11.37
CA ARG A 52 3.22 18.20 -12.16
C ARG A 52 3.39 17.02 -11.20
N VAL A 53 2.50 16.04 -11.34
CA VAL A 53 2.40 14.88 -10.44
C VAL A 53 2.87 13.62 -11.16
N LEU A 54 3.82 12.91 -10.56
CA LEU A 54 4.20 11.56 -10.96
C LEU A 54 3.66 10.56 -9.94
N ASP A 55 2.84 9.61 -10.39
CA ASP A 55 2.33 8.49 -9.59
C ASP A 55 3.07 7.21 -9.97
N VAL A 56 4.01 6.78 -9.14
CA VAL A 56 4.84 5.59 -9.33
C VAL A 56 4.14 4.38 -8.72
N GLY A 57 3.93 3.34 -9.51
CA GLY A 57 3.07 2.22 -9.14
C GLY A 57 1.60 2.66 -9.12
N CYS A 58 1.17 3.36 -10.17
CA CYS A 58 -0.15 4.00 -10.24
C CYS A 58 -1.33 3.01 -10.26
N GLY A 59 -1.05 1.72 -10.48
CA GLY A 59 -2.06 0.68 -10.53
C GLY A 59 -3.14 0.98 -11.58
N ASN A 60 -4.37 0.71 -11.22
CA ASN A 60 -5.56 0.99 -12.05
C ASN A 60 -6.06 2.45 -11.97
N GLY A 61 -5.24 3.38 -11.47
CA GLY A 61 -5.52 4.82 -11.45
C GLY A 61 -6.40 5.29 -10.29
N LEU A 62 -6.39 4.61 -9.15
CA LEU A 62 -7.18 5.00 -7.97
C LEU A 62 -6.93 6.46 -7.57
N TYR A 63 -5.67 6.85 -7.38
CA TYR A 63 -5.32 8.22 -6.96
C TYR A 63 -5.64 9.24 -8.03
N TYR A 64 -5.37 8.95 -9.31
CA TYR A 64 -5.77 9.80 -10.42
C TYR A 64 -7.27 10.13 -10.38
N ASN A 65 -8.13 9.12 -10.26
CA ASN A 65 -9.57 9.30 -10.20
C ASN A 65 -10.01 10.15 -8.99
N LYS A 66 -9.41 9.93 -7.83
CA LYS A 66 -9.73 10.65 -6.59
C LYS A 66 -9.29 12.13 -6.66
N ILE A 67 -8.11 12.44 -7.21
CA ILE A 67 -7.64 13.82 -7.39
C ILE A 67 -8.52 14.53 -8.41
N LYS A 68 -8.81 13.88 -9.55
CA LYS A 68 -9.69 14.43 -10.59
C LYS A 68 -11.09 14.75 -10.08
N ALA A 69 -11.67 13.87 -9.25
CA ALA A 69 -13.00 14.07 -8.67
C ALA A 69 -13.07 15.31 -7.76
N ARG A 70 -11.96 15.77 -7.20
CA ARG A 70 -11.86 16.98 -6.38
C ARG A 70 -11.71 18.28 -7.18
N GLN A 71 -11.63 18.18 -8.50
CA GLN A 71 -11.43 19.33 -9.40
C GLN A 71 -10.13 20.11 -9.10
N ILE A 72 -9.12 19.42 -8.54
CA ILE A 72 -7.78 19.98 -8.38
C ILE A 72 -7.16 20.06 -9.78
N GLU A 73 -6.58 21.21 -10.12
CA GLU A 73 -5.81 21.36 -11.35
C GLU A 73 -4.42 20.72 -11.16
N PHE A 74 -4.05 19.79 -12.04
CA PHE A 74 -2.78 19.08 -12.00
C PHE A 74 -2.39 18.51 -13.37
N ASP A 75 -1.10 18.37 -13.60
CA ASP A 75 -0.53 17.70 -14.77
C ASP A 75 0.00 16.33 -14.36
N TYR A 76 -0.69 15.26 -14.77
CA TYR A 76 -0.49 13.91 -14.26
C TYR A 76 0.31 13.02 -15.21
N TYR A 77 1.26 12.29 -14.62
CA TYR A 77 1.90 11.14 -15.22
C TYR A 77 1.84 9.96 -14.25
N GLY A 78 1.49 8.78 -14.77
CA GLY A 78 1.51 7.52 -14.03
C GLY A 78 2.50 6.54 -14.64
N LEU A 79 3.09 5.69 -13.82
CA LEU A 79 3.81 4.54 -14.30
C LEU A 79 3.55 3.32 -13.42
N ASP A 80 3.53 2.16 -14.05
CA ASP A 80 3.45 0.89 -13.34
C ASP A 80 4.36 -0.14 -14.02
N LEU A 81 4.84 -1.11 -13.26
CA LEU A 81 5.64 -2.23 -13.78
C LEU A 81 4.77 -3.29 -14.46
N MET A 82 3.47 -3.32 -14.13
CA MET A 82 2.54 -4.36 -14.55
C MET A 82 1.69 -3.92 -15.74
N PRO A 83 1.76 -4.64 -16.88
CA PRO A 83 0.95 -4.33 -18.06
C PRO A 83 -0.56 -4.31 -17.78
N SER A 84 -1.05 -5.20 -16.92
CA SER A 84 -2.46 -5.27 -16.50
C SER A 84 -2.92 -4.00 -15.79
N MET A 85 -2.06 -3.39 -14.95
CA MET A 85 -2.37 -2.15 -14.26
C MET A 85 -2.45 -0.98 -15.25
N VAL A 86 -1.46 -0.84 -16.13
CA VAL A 86 -1.45 0.18 -17.19
C VAL A 86 -2.68 0.03 -18.10
N ALA A 87 -3.05 -1.21 -18.47
CA ALA A 87 -4.20 -1.48 -19.33
C ALA A 87 -5.55 -1.10 -18.71
N ASN A 88 -5.65 -1.11 -17.37
CA ASN A 88 -6.86 -0.75 -16.63
C ASN A 88 -6.86 0.70 -16.11
N HIS A 89 -5.81 1.47 -16.40
CA HIS A 89 -5.73 2.87 -15.99
C HIS A 89 -6.62 3.77 -16.86
N PRO A 90 -7.33 4.78 -16.30
CA PRO A 90 -8.22 5.68 -17.06
C PRO A 90 -7.55 6.45 -18.22
N LEU A 91 -6.23 6.63 -18.15
CA LEU A 91 -5.43 7.30 -19.20
C LEU A 91 -4.70 6.31 -20.11
N VAL A 92 -5.11 5.04 -20.14
CA VAL A 92 -4.52 4.03 -21.04
C VAL A 92 -4.55 4.49 -22.50
N GLY A 93 -3.47 4.20 -23.25
CA GLY A 93 -3.34 4.62 -24.64
C GLY A 93 -2.90 6.07 -24.84
N THR A 94 -2.65 6.82 -23.77
CA THR A 94 -2.03 8.15 -23.81
C THR A 94 -0.54 8.07 -23.42
N GLU A 95 0.21 9.15 -23.69
CA GLU A 95 1.60 9.30 -23.24
C GLU A 95 1.70 9.61 -21.73
N ARG A 96 0.57 9.64 -21.02
CA ARG A 96 0.48 9.99 -19.60
C ARG A 96 0.62 8.80 -18.67
N VAL A 97 0.50 7.57 -19.18
CA VAL A 97 0.68 6.34 -18.39
C VAL A 97 1.63 5.41 -19.11
N LEU A 98 2.70 5.03 -18.40
CA LEU A 98 3.83 4.32 -18.97
C LEU A 98 4.03 2.97 -18.26
N LEU A 99 4.41 1.95 -19.04
CA LEU A 99 4.95 0.71 -18.49
C LEU A 99 6.44 0.92 -18.20
N SER A 100 6.80 1.03 -16.92
CA SER A 100 8.19 1.30 -16.52
C SER A 100 8.50 0.82 -15.10
N ASN A 101 9.81 0.73 -14.79
CA ASN A 101 10.33 0.35 -13.48
C ASN A 101 10.63 1.60 -12.65
N ALA A 102 10.22 1.60 -11.37
CA ALA A 102 10.48 2.64 -10.39
C ALA A 102 11.98 2.92 -10.17
N GLU A 103 12.83 1.93 -10.42
CA GLU A 103 14.28 2.00 -10.26
C GLU A 103 14.99 2.68 -11.46
N LYS A 104 14.25 3.01 -12.53
CA LYS A 104 14.76 3.73 -13.72
C LYS A 104 13.62 4.50 -14.36
N LEU A 105 13.40 5.73 -13.93
CA LEU A 105 12.32 6.58 -14.41
C LEU A 105 12.67 7.22 -15.77
N PRO A 106 11.76 7.15 -16.76
CA PRO A 106 12.00 7.68 -18.12
C PRO A 106 11.74 9.20 -18.20
N PHE A 107 12.10 9.95 -17.17
CA PHE A 107 11.87 11.39 -17.09
C PHE A 107 13.17 12.14 -16.80
N PRO A 108 13.30 13.39 -17.28
CA PRO A 108 14.43 14.25 -16.94
C PRO A 108 14.48 14.59 -15.44
N ASP A 109 15.64 15.10 -14.99
CA ASP A 109 15.79 15.65 -13.67
C ASP A 109 14.82 16.82 -13.44
N HIS A 110 14.33 16.96 -12.21
CA HIS A 110 13.50 18.11 -11.79
C HIS A 110 12.21 18.31 -12.61
N SER A 111 11.57 17.21 -13.02
CA SER A 111 10.38 17.23 -13.88
C SER A 111 9.06 17.36 -13.12
N PHE A 112 9.04 17.02 -11.81
CA PHE A 112 7.79 16.89 -11.06
C PHE A 112 7.84 17.68 -9.75
N ASP A 113 6.72 18.29 -9.42
CA ASP A 113 6.54 19.01 -8.16
C ASP A 113 6.10 18.06 -7.05
N ILE A 114 5.39 16.98 -7.41
CA ILE A 114 4.95 15.91 -6.51
C ILE A 114 5.31 14.56 -7.14
N VAL A 115 5.98 13.69 -6.35
CA VAL A 115 6.15 12.26 -6.68
C VAL A 115 5.42 11.44 -5.65
N MET A 116 4.49 10.59 -6.09
CA MET A 116 3.73 9.68 -5.24
C MET A 116 4.21 8.24 -5.46
N ALA A 117 4.25 7.44 -4.37
CA ALA A 117 4.52 6.00 -4.42
C ALA A 117 3.68 5.30 -3.34
N ASN A 118 2.40 5.06 -3.67
CA ASN A 118 1.41 4.62 -2.69
C ASN A 118 1.24 3.10 -2.70
N HIS A 119 1.49 2.44 -1.55
CA HIS A 119 1.39 0.98 -1.35
C HIS A 119 2.19 0.12 -2.35
N MET A 120 3.31 0.66 -2.89
CA MET A 120 4.13 -0.04 -3.87
C MET A 120 5.59 -0.26 -3.43
N MET A 121 6.12 0.56 -2.52
CA MET A 121 7.55 0.53 -2.14
C MET A 121 8.03 -0.82 -1.61
N HIS A 122 7.18 -1.57 -0.94
CA HIS A 122 7.51 -2.91 -0.44
C HIS A 122 7.64 -3.96 -1.57
N HIS A 123 7.19 -3.66 -2.78
CA HIS A 123 7.37 -4.49 -3.97
C HIS A 123 8.65 -4.16 -4.75
N VAL A 124 9.28 -3.01 -4.49
CA VAL A 124 10.49 -2.58 -5.18
C VAL A 124 11.68 -3.45 -4.78
N GLU A 125 12.46 -3.91 -5.75
CA GLU A 125 13.62 -4.75 -5.50
C GLU A 125 14.76 -3.98 -4.85
N HIS A 126 15.14 -2.85 -5.41
CA HIS A 126 16.21 -1.97 -4.92
C HIS A 126 15.63 -0.64 -4.45
N ILE A 127 15.08 -0.61 -3.23
CA ILE A 127 14.39 0.56 -2.65
C ILE A 127 15.28 1.81 -2.70
N GLU A 128 16.58 1.67 -2.40
CA GLU A 128 17.52 2.78 -2.40
C GLU A 128 17.68 3.40 -3.79
N THR A 129 17.74 2.57 -4.84
CA THR A 129 17.80 3.03 -6.24
C THR A 129 16.52 3.76 -6.65
N ALA A 130 15.36 3.23 -6.27
CA ALA A 130 14.09 3.90 -6.55
C ALA A 130 14.00 5.26 -5.84
N LEU A 131 14.41 5.36 -4.57
CA LEU A 131 14.43 6.63 -3.83
C LEU A 131 15.40 7.66 -4.46
N GLN A 132 16.53 7.23 -5.02
CA GLN A 132 17.43 8.08 -5.78
C GLN A 132 16.77 8.62 -7.05
N GLU A 133 16.07 7.77 -7.80
CA GLU A 133 15.32 8.18 -8.99
C GLU A 133 14.16 9.14 -8.65
N PHE A 134 13.41 8.87 -7.57
CA PHE A 134 12.35 9.77 -7.11
C PHE A 134 12.91 11.15 -6.77
N LYS A 135 14.02 11.18 -6.04
CA LYS A 135 14.72 12.44 -5.72
C LYS A 135 15.21 13.14 -6.97
N ARG A 136 15.78 12.42 -7.94
CA ARG A 136 16.31 12.98 -9.19
C ARG A 136 15.24 13.70 -10.00
N VAL A 137 14.05 13.10 -10.11
CA VAL A 137 12.95 13.67 -10.92
C VAL A 137 12.17 14.74 -10.17
N LEU A 138 12.28 14.86 -8.84
CA LEU A 138 11.65 15.93 -8.07
C LEU A 138 12.29 17.28 -8.37
N ALA A 139 11.45 18.28 -8.62
CA ALA A 139 11.86 19.68 -8.74
C ALA A 139 12.38 20.21 -7.38
N PRO A 140 13.23 21.27 -7.39
CA PRO A 140 13.62 21.93 -6.16
C PRO A 140 12.40 22.39 -5.35
N GLY A 141 12.33 22.00 -4.08
CA GLY A 141 11.16 22.25 -3.22
C GLY A 141 9.98 21.30 -3.43
N GLY A 142 10.09 20.35 -4.36
CA GLY A 142 9.08 19.30 -4.57
C GLY A 142 8.93 18.35 -3.38
N ILE A 143 7.85 17.62 -3.35
CA ILE A 143 7.54 16.67 -2.28
C ILE A 143 7.43 15.23 -2.77
N MET A 144 7.95 14.33 -1.97
CA MET A 144 7.74 12.89 -2.08
C MET A 144 6.62 12.46 -1.14
N VAL A 145 5.64 11.70 -1.64
CA VAL A 145 4.50 11.20 -0.87
C VAL A 145 4.47 9.67 -0.95
N ILE A 146 4.62 8.99 0.18
CA ILE A 146 4.61 7.53 0.24
C ILE A 146 3.58 7.04 1.24
N ALA A 147 2.49 6.46 0.75
CA ALA A 147 1.57 5.74 1.61
C ALA A 147 2.02 4.29 1.79
N THR A 148 1.96 3.80 3.04
CA THR A 148 2.32 2.42 3.36
C THR A 148 1.62 1.95 4.63
N ASN A 149 1.73 0.66 4.91
CA ASN A 149 1.20 0.05 6.12
C ASN A 149 2.26 0.00 7.23
N SER A 150 1.80 -0.15 8.46
CA SER A 150 2.62 -0.58 9.59
C SER A 150 2.95 -2.08 9.48
N MET A 151 4.09 -2.51 10.01
CA MET A 151 4.40 -3.94 10.18
C MET A 151 3.38 -4.63 11.10
N ALA A 152 2.72 -3.89 11.97
CA ALA A 152 1.71 -4.39 12.90
C ALA A 152 0.27 -4.28 12.36
N THR A 153 0.09 -4.09 11.05
CA THR A 153 -1.27 -4.04 10.45
C THR A 153 -1.92 -5.42 10.42
N MET A 154 -3.23 -5.49 10.67
CA MET A 154 -4.06 -6.70 10.61
C MET A 154 -3.56 -7.89 11.47
N PRO A 155 -3.17 -7.68 12.74
CA PRO A 155 -2.60 -8.73 13.56
C PRO A 155 -3.57 -9.88 13.83
N GLU A 156 -4.89 -9.62 13.83
CA GLU A 156 -5.91 -10.65 14.05
C GLU A 156 -5.88 -11.69 12.92
N LEU A 157 -5.73 -11.29 11.67
CA LEU A 157 -5.61 -12.23 10.55
C LEU A 157 -4.35 -13.09 10.66
N GLN A 158 -3.24 -12.50 11.11
CA GLN A 158 -2.00 -13.25 11.34
C GLN A 158 -2.17 -14.31 12.44
N VAL A 159 -2.83 -13.94 13.53
CA VAL A 159 -3.11 -14.89 14.64
C VAL A 159 -4.02 -16.04 14.16
N LEU A 160 -5.11 -15.73 13.45
CA LEU A 160 -6.05 -16.73 12.95
C LEU A 160 -5.37 -17.66 11.94
N MET A 161 -4.60 -17.12 11.00
CA MET A 161 -3.88 -17.89 10.00
C MET A 161 -2.82 -18.79 10.64
N ARG A 162 -2.03 -18.26 11.58
CA ARG A 162 -1.07 -19.06 12.32
C ARG A 162 -1.74 -20.23 13.03
N ARG A 163 -2.89 -20.00 13.68
CA ARG A 163 -3.66 -21.07 14.36
C ARG A 163 -4.13 -22.13 13.35
N ALA A 164 -4.62 -21.73 12.19
CA ALA A 164 -5.03 -22.66 11.13
C ALA A 164 -3.85 -23.54 10.69
N ILE A 165 -2.69 -22.94 10.43
CA ILE A 165 -1.48 -23.69 10.03
C ILE A 165 -1.01 -24.64 11.11
N VAL A 166 -1.01 -24.22 12.39
CA VAL A 166 -0.62 -25.08 13.53
C VAL A 166 -1.50 -26.33 13.64
N LEU A 167 -2.78 -26.22 13.29
CA LEU A 167 -3.71 -27.35 13.32
C LEU A 167 -3.49 -28.33 12.16
N LEU A 168 -2.90 -27.89 11.06
CA LEU A 168 -2.72 -28.68 9.84
C LEU A 168 -1.33 -29.31 9.73
N THR A 169 -0.30 -28.58 10.17
CA THR A 169 1.08 -29.03 10.02
C THR A 169 1.49 -30.05 11.08
N ARG A 170 2.41 -30.94 10.69
CA ARG A 170 3.10 -31.85 11.60
C ARG A 170 4.28 -31.19 12.34
N LYS A 171 4.64 -29.96 11.96
CA LYS A 171 5.71 -29.19 12.62
C LYS A 171 5.25 -28.72 14.01
N GLY A 172 6.19 -28.58 14.94
CA GLY A 172 5.89 -28.08 16.28
C GLY A 172 5.36 -26.63 16.23
N ALA A 173 4.35 -26.33 17.03
CA ALA A 173 3.67 -25.01 17.04
C ALA A 173 4.62 -23.81 17.24
N ALA A 174 5.75 -24.00 17.93
CA ALA A 174 6.75 -22.95 18.15
C ALA A 174 7.49 -22.52 16.88
N SER A 175 7.59 -23.40 15.87
CA SER A 175 8.28 -23.14 14.61
C SER A 175 7.36 -22.57 13.52
N VAL A 176 6.05 -22.54 13.76
CA VAL A 176 5.06 -22.08 12.77
C VAL A 176 4.88 -20.57 12.85
N ARG A 177 5.02 -19.91 11.70
CA ARG A 177 4.64 -18.51 11.47
C ARG A 177 3.56 -18.45 10.41
N ALA A 178 2.67 -17.47 10.51
CA ALA A 178 1.79 -17.16 9.40
C ALA A 178 2.62 -16.54 8.26
N PRO A 179 2.29 -16.82 6.99
CA PRO A 179 2.88 -16.12 5.87
C PRO A 179 2.65 -14.61 5.98
N ASP A 180 3.73 -13.85 6.04
CA ASP A 180 3.66 -12.39 6.11
C ASP A 180 3.43 -11.79 4.72
N MET A 181 2.79 -10.62 4.69
CA MET A 181 2.81 -9.76 3.49
C MET A 181 4.19 -9.08 3.43
N PRO A 182 4.73 -8.78 2.24
CA PRO A 182 6.09 -8.20 2.10
C PRO A 182 6.23 -6.75 2.58
N THR A 183 5.41 -6.35 3.56
CA THR A 183 5.33 -4.98 4.09
C THR A 183 6.55 -4.55 4.90
N ASP A 184 7.29 -5.48 5.49
CA ASP A 184 8.47 -5.23 6.33
C ASP A 184 9.66 -4.65 5.57
N ARG A 185 9.72 -4.78 4.25
CA ARG A 185 10.75 -4.14 3.42
C ARG A 185 10.63 -2.60 3.40
N PHE A 186 9.40 -2.08 3.38
CA PHE A 186 9.09 -0.66 3.50
C PHE A 186 7.75 -0.48 4.22
N ALA A 187 7.81 -0.06 5.47
CA ALA A 187 6.68 0.16 6.36
C ALA A 187 6.81 1.52 7.06
N LEU A 188 5.80 1.90 7.82
CA LEU A 188 5.83 3.14 8.61
C LEU A 188 6.99 3.18 9.60
N GLU A 189 7.41 2.02 10.13
CA GLU A 189 8.45 1.91 11.15
C GLU A 189 9.87 2.12 10.59
N ASN A 190 10.14 1.66 9.36
CA ASN A 190 11.48 1.78 8.76
C ASN A 190 11.56 2.85 7.66
N GLY A 191 10.41 3.30 7.13
CA GLY A 191 10.34 4.24 6.02
C GLY A 191 11.02 5.58 6.31
N ILE A 192 10.85 6.13 7.53
CA ILE A 192 11.53 7.37 7.92
C ILE A 192 13.04 7.21 7.81
N ARG A 193 13.60 6.11 8.33
CA ARG A 193 15.07 5.86 8.27
C ARG A 193 15.57 5.70 6.83
N LEU A 194 14.79 5.10 5.95
CA LEU A 194 15.14 4.97 4.54
C LEU A 194 15.11 6.34 3.83
N LEU A 195 14.02 7.10 4.03
CA LEU A 195 13.85 8.43 3.45
C LEU A 195 14.87 9.46 3.95
N SER A 196 15.28 9.38 5.23
CA SER A 196 16.23 10.35 5.83
C SER A 196 17.65 10.30 5.22
N ARG A 197 17.96 9.31 4.40
CA ARG A 197 19.18 9.25 3.61
C ARG A 197 19.13 10.13 2.37
N HIS A 198 17.94 10.49 1.93
CA HIS A 198 17.71 11.20 0.68
C HIS A 198 17.06 12.56 0.89
N PHE A 199 16.24 12.73 1.92
CA PHE A 199 15.45 13.94 2.18
C PHE A 199 15.77 14.53 3.54
N PHE A 200 15.81 15.85 3.59
CA PHE A 200 16.11 16.61 4.82
C PHE A 200 14.91 16.61 5.79
N ALA A 201 13.71 16.78 5.27
CA ALA A 201 12.48 16.92 6.04
C ALA A 201 11.54 15.75 5.78
N ILE A 202 11.03 15.10 6.83
CA ILE A 202 10.08 14.00 6.72
C ILE A 202 9.00 14.19 7.76
N VAL A 203 7.74 14.11 7.33
CA VAL A 203 6.56 14.11 8.21
C VAL A 203 5.83 12.80 8.04
N ARG A 204 5.48 12.16 9.16
CA ARG A 204 4.65 10.96 9.20
C ARG A 204 3.26 11.33 9.70
N HIS A 205 2.25 10.84 9.01
CA HIS A 205 0.86 10.86 9.44
C HIS A 205 0.32 9.44 9.48
N ASP A 206 -0.30 9.06 10.58
CA ASP A 206 -0.92 7.75 10.76
C ASP A 206 -2.44 7.86 10.68
N LEU A 207 -3.07 6.86 10.07
CA LEU A 207 -4.51 6.68 10.06
C LEU A 207 -4.87 5.29 10.61
N PRO A 208 -5.03 5.16 11.94
CA PRO A 208 -5.56 3.94 12.51
C PRO A 208 -7.02 3.77 12.09
N SER A 209 -7.39 2.54 11.72
CA SER A 209 -8.73 2.17 11.32
C SER A 209 -8.94 0.68 11.54
N ALA A 210 -10.12 0.16 11.23
CA ALA A 210 -10.40 -1.27 11.25
C ALA A 210 -11.24 -1.67 10.02
N LEU A 211 -11.14 -2.95 9.62
CA LEU A 211 -12.15 -3.58 8.81
C LEU A 211 -13.12 -4.29 9.76
N ILE A 212 -14.41 -4.02 9.60
CA ILE A 212 -15.46 -4.65 10.39
C ILE A 212 -16.31 -5.50 9.48
N PHE A 213 -16.28 -6.81 9.68
CA PHE A 213 -17.01 -7.79 8.89
C PHE A 213 -18.18 -8.37 9.68
N PRO A 214 -19.43 -8.01 9.35
CA PRO A 214 -20.62 -8.63 9.93
C PRO A 214 -20.87 -10.04 9.39
N GLU A 215 -20.25 -10.38 8.26
CA GLU A 215 -20.41 -11.66 7.56
C GLU A 215 -19.03 -12.26 7.21
N VAL A 216 -19.03 -13.59 7.00
CA VAL A 216 -17.78 -14.33 6.76
C VAL A 216 -17.19 -14.07 5.37
N GLU A 217 -18.05 -13.99 4.34
CA GLU A 217 -17.64 -14.01 2.95
C GLU A 217 -16.68 -12.85 2.60
N PRO A 218 -16.94 -11.58 2.96
CA PRO A 218 -16.03 -10.49 2.63
C PRO A 218 -14.62 -10.65 3.24
N ALA A 219 -14.52 -11.24 4.45
CA ALA A 219 -13.24 -11.54 5.07
C ALA A 219 -12.51 -12.67 4.32
N MET A 220 -13.24 -13.67 3.83
CA MET A 220 -12.68 -14.75 3.03
C MET A 220 -12.22 -14.25 1.65
N ASP A 221 -13.00 -13.40 1.00
CA ASP A 221 -12.62 -12.77 -0.28
C ASP A 221 -11.35 -11.93 -0.14
N TYR A 222 -11.22 -11.20 0.97
CA TYR A 222 -9.98 -10.47 1.28
C TYR A 222 -8.79 -11.42 1.40
N LEU A 223 -8.92 -12.53 2.14
CA LEU A 223 -7.87 -13.52 2.32
C LEU A 223 -7.48 -14.18 1.00
N GLU A 224 -8.48 -14.62 0.21
CA GLU A 224 -8.24 -15.23 -1.10
C GLU A 224 -7.53 -14.27 -2.05
N SER A 225 -7.86 -12.98 -2.02
CA SER A 225 -7.16 -11.96 -2.80
C SER A 225 -5.66 -11.82 -2.46
N THR A 226 -5.18 -12.44 -1.38
CA THR A 226 -3.76 -12.44 -0.97
C THR A 226 -3.06 -13.79 -1.21
N ARG A 227 -3.75 -14.77 -1.80
CA ARG A 227 -3.28 -16.15 -1.98
C ARG A 227 -1.89 -16.22 -2.60
N ASP A 228 -1.70 -15.60 -3.76
CA ASP A 228 -0.43 -15.69 -4.52
C ASP A 228 0.78 -15.22 -3.73
N LEU A 229 0.58 -14.34 -2.75
CA LEU A 229 1.66 -13.81 -1.90
C LEU A 229 1.91 -14.66 -0.64
N ARG A 230 0.90 -15.41 -0.18
CA ARG A 230 0.95 -16.16 1.09
C ARG A 230 1.15 -17.65 0.92
N GLU A 231 0.47 -18.26 -0.06
CA GLU A 231 0.51 -19.71 -0.30
C GLU A 231 1.94 -20.25 -0.49
N PRO A 232 2.85 -19.58 -1.24
CA PRO A 232 4.21 -20.07 -1.42
C PRO A 232 5.06 -20.12 -0.15
N ALA A 233 4.64 -19.44 0.92
CA ALA A 233 5.32 -19.44 2.21
C ALA A 233 4.68 -20.39 3.24
N LEU A 234 3.67 -21.17 2.83
CA LEU A 234 3.11 -22.22 3.67
C LEU A 234 4.13 -23.39 3.87
N PRO A 235 4.04 -24.12 4.97
CA PRO A 235 4.77 -25.38 5.10
C PRO A 235 4.39 -26.39 4.00
N ASP A 236 5.33 -27.21 3.54
CA ASP A 236 5.14 -28.17 2.44
C ASP A 236 4.01 -29.19 2.68
N ASP A 237 3.66 -29.44 3.95
CA ASP A 237 2.60 -30.35 4.37
C ASP A 237 1.24 -29.65 4.60
N VAL A 238 1.10 -28.38 4.21
CA VAL A 238 -0.11 -27.57 4.41
C VAL A 238 -0.61 -27.04 3.07
N VAL A 239 -1.89 -27.28 2.79
CA VAL A 239 -2.56 -26.87 1.56
C VAL A 239 -3.39 -25.61 1.83
N TRP A 240 -3.41 -24.66 0.89
CA TRP A 240 -4.12 -23.38 1.04
C TRP A 240 -5.61 -23.56 1.31
N GLU A 241 -6.26 -24.46 0.60
CA GLU A 241 -7.68 -24.77 0.74
C GLU A 241 -8.04 -25.21 2.16
N ASP A 242 -7.18 -26.02 2.78
CA ASP A 242 -7.38 -26.47 4.17
C ASP A 242 -7.22 -25.31 5.16
N VAL A 243 -6.24 -24.43 4.92
CA VAL A 243 -6.07 -23.19 5.71
C VAL A 243 -7.33 -22.34 5.63
N MET A 244 -7.85 -22.12 4.41
CA MET A 244 -9.05 -21.32 4.17
C MET A 244 -10.31 -21.94 4.80
N MET A 245 -10.42 -23.26 4.79
CA MET A 245 -11.52 -23.96 5.48
C MET A 245 -11.48 -23.70 7.00
N ILE A 246 -10.31 -23.80 7.63
CA ILE A 246 -10.16 -23.53 9.07
C ILE A 246 -10.35 -22.04 9.37
N MET A 247 -9.82 -21.14 8.52
CA MET A 247 -10.05 -19.71 8.65
C MET A 247 -11.54 -19.37 8.63
N ARG A 248 -12.29 -19.91 7.68
CA ARG A 248 -13.75 -19.76 7.58
C ARG A 248 -14.46 -20.22 8.87
N GLN A 249 -14.10 -21.37 9.42
CA GLN A 249 -14.67 -21.85 10.66
C GLN A 249 -14.37 -20.92 11.85
N GLN A 250 -13.13 -20.48 12.00
CA GLN A 250 -12.73 -19.57 13.07
C GLN A 250 -13.45 -18.22 12.96
N ILE A 251 -13.50 -17.64 11.77
CA ILE A 251 -14.18 -16.35 11.50
C ILE A 251 -15.67 -16.47 11.79
N ASN A 252 -16.32 -17.54 11.31
CA ASN A 252 -17.74 -17.78 11.56
C ASN A 252 -18.06 -17.92 13.06
N GLN A 253 -17.19 -18.61 13.80
CA GLN A 253 -17.35 -18.71 15.26
C GLN A 253 -17.20 -17.35 15.95
N LEU A 254 -16.22 -16.52 15.53
CA LEU A 254 -16.04 -15.18 16.08
C LEU A 254 -17.27 -14.31 15.82
N ILE A 255 -17.75 -14.26 14.58
CA ILE A 255 -18.93 -13.48 14.20
C ILE A 255 -20.18 -13.97 14.98
N LYS A 256 -20.36 -15.29 15.08
CA LYS A 256 -21.48 -15.86 15.85
C LYS A 256 -21.49 -15.46 17.32
N HIS A 257 -20.32 -15.31 17.94
CA HIS A 257 -20.21 -15.01 19.37
C HIS A 257 -20.11 -13.52 19.67
N LEU A 258 -19.46 -12.72 18.79
CA LEU A 258 -19.17 -11.32 18.99
C LEU A 258 -20.07 -10.39 18.16
N GLY A 259 -20.80 -10.94 17.18
CA GLY A 259 -21.63 -10.20 16.24
C GLY A 259 -20.90 -9.78 14.97
N GLU A 260 -19.58 -9.60 15.03
CA GLU A 260 -18.76 -9.16 13.93
C GLU A 260 -17.30 -9.62 14.09
N LEU A 261 -16.52 -9.59 13.02
CA LEU A 261 -15.05 -9.72 13.05
C LEU A 261 -14.41 -8.34 12.86
N VAL A 262 -13.62 -7.92 13.83
CA VAL A 262 -12.86 -6.66 13.78
C VAL A 262 -11.40 -6.97 13.47
N ILE A 263 -10.86 -6.35 12.41
CA ILE A 263 -9.47 -6.47 11.98
C ILE A 263 -8.84 -5.08 12.03
N ASN A 264 -7.95 -4.85 12.98
CA ASN A 264 -7.27 -3.57 13.15
C ASN A 264 -6.32 -3.29 11.99
N LYS A 265 -6.44 -2.11 11.40
CA LYS A 265 -5.57 -1.60 10.34
C LYS A 265 -4.73 -0.44 10.85
N GLN A 266 -3.46 -0.48 10.52
CA GLN A 266 -2.58 0.65 10.74
C GLN A 266 -1.85 0.97 9.45
N ALA A 267 -2.24 2.08 8.83
CA ALA A 267 -1.63 2.62 7.62
C ALA A 267 -1.32 4.11 7.83
N GLY A 268 -0.51 4.67 6.97
CA GLY A 268 -0.16 6.09 7.05
C GLY A 268 0.55 6.57 5.80
N VAL A 269 0.95 7.83 5.84
CA VAL A 269 1.70 8.48 4.77
C VAL A 269 2.95 9.15 5.32
N LEU A 270 4.05 8.97 4.60
CA LEU A 270 5.31 9.68 4.80
C LEU A 270 5.41 10.74 3.71
N ILE A 271 5.59 12.00 4.10
CA ILE A 271 5.80 13.10 3.17
C ILE A 271 7.19 13.64 3.42
N ALA A 272 8.01 13.68 2.37
CA ALA A 272 9.40 14.08 2.46
C ALA A 272 9.74 15.20 1.46
N SER A 273 10.65 16.08 1.84
CA SER A 273 11.16 17.17 1.00
C SER A 273 12.57 17.56 1.41
N ASP A 274 13.32 18.16 0.48
CA ASP A 274 14.58 18.84 0.80
C ASP A 274 14.36 20.29 1.27
N ASP A 275 13.13 20.82 1.15
CA ASP A 275 12.79 22.17 1.56
C ASP A 275 12.24 22.21 2.99
N GLY A 276 12.93 22.90 3.88
CA GLY A 276 12.49 23.09 5.28
C GLY A 276 11.21 23.94 5.43
N ARG A 277 10.78 24.68 4.39
CA ARG A 277 9.54 25.45 4.39
C ARG A 277 8.32 24.57 4.60
N PHE A 278 8.31 23.38 4.02
CA PHE A 278 7.27 22.38 4.22
C PHE A 278 7.00 22.05 5.70
N ILE A 279 8.05 21.95 6.52
CA ILE A 279 7.89 21.74 7.99
C ILE A 279 7.30 22.99 8.64
N GLY A 280 7.75 24.18 8.24
CA GLY A 280 7.25 25.45 8.77
C GLY A 280 5.75 25.64 8.56
N GLU A 281 5.25 25.35 7.36
CA GLU A 281 3.84 25.39 7.02
C GLU A 281 3.02 24.36 7.81
N LYS A 282 3.55 23.14 7.99
CA LYS A 282 2.91 22.10 8.81
C LYS A 282 2.84 22.47 10.28
N ILE A 283 3.89 23.07 10.85
CA ILE A 283 3.91 23.56 12.24
C ILE A 283 2.90 24.70 12.42
N ALA A 284 2.79 25.62 11.47
CA ALA A 284 1.80 26.68 11.49
C ALA A 284 0.37 26.12 11.52
N THR A 285 0.04 25.20 10.59
CA THR A 285 -1.28 24.54 10.53
C THR A 285 -1.61 23.77 11.82
N MET A 286 -0.62 23.10 12.45
CA MET A 286 -0.84 22.40 13.73
C MET A 286 -1.11 23.37 14.89
N LYS A 287 -0.49 24.55 14.91
CA LYS A 287 -0.74 25.58 15.94
C LYS A 287 -2.15 26.14 15.83
N ASP A 288 -2.63 26.37 14.60
CA ASP A 288 -3.98 26.90 14.36
C ASP A 288 -5.09 25.89 14.72
N THR A 289 -4.77 24.59 14.80
CA THR A 289 -5.72 23.52 15.16
C THR A 289 -5.77 23.27 16.67
N LEU A 290 -4.81 23.79 17.42
CA LEU A 290 -4.69 23.62 18.89
C LEU A 290 -5.23 24.82 19.69
N ILE A 291 -5.71 25.87 19.02
CA ILE A 291 -6.40 27.04 19.56
C ILE A 291 -7.89 26.96 19.24
#